data_a13cf59be3e638888aa89d5f679d2d07
#
_entry.id   a13cf59be3e638888aa89d5f679d2d07
#
_cell.length_a   1.000
_cell.length_b   1.000
_cell.length_c   1.000
_cell.angle_alpha   90.00
_cell.angle_beta   90.00
_cell.angle_gamma   90.00
#
_symmetry.space_group_name_H-M   'P 1'
#
loop_
_entity.id
_entity.type
_entity.pdbx_description
1 polymer ?
#
loop_
_entity_poly.entity_id
_entity_poly.type
_entity_poly.pdbx_seq_one_letter_code
_entity_poly.pdbx_strand_id
1 'polypeptide(L)'
;MVKDEIHGPIRPIKKRLRKLLVVVDDSPESKIAIRFAAARAAHITGGELILFHCIRPGEFQHWVAVADRMREEAHEEAETLLKEVADRLNSYCGVSPEIVIVDGEPQEELQAYILSQDDIFGLVLGAGVQGEPGPLVDYFTGAEIGNLPCPVMLVPGTMTYEQVDSMA
;
A
#
# COMPACT_ATOMS: atom_id res chain seq x y z
N MET A 1 12.03 -13.03 31.12
CA MET A 1 10.93 -13.73 30.44
C MET A 1 10.94 -13.57 28.90
N VAL A 2 11.48 -12.51 28.37
CA VAL A 2 11.57 -12.28 26.89
C VAL A 2 12.78 -12.95 26.24
N LYS A 3 13.78 -13.38 27.01
CA LYS A 3 15.06 -13.88 26.46
C LYS A 3 15.01 -15.27 25.82
N ASP A 4 14.08 -16.13 26.22
CA ASP A 4 14.07 -17.51 25.72
C ASP A 4 13.22 -17.72 24.45
N GLU A 5 12.30 -16.80 24.15
CA GLU A 5 11.43 -16.90 22.96
C GLU A 5 12.09 -16.40 21.67
N ILE A 6 13.09 -15.52 21.79
CA ILE A 6 13.80 -14.95 20.63
C ILE A 6 14.79 -15.95 20.01
N HIS A 7 15.25 -16.95 20.78
CA HIS A 7 16.29 -17.91 20.39
C HIS A 7 15.76 -19.31 20.03
N GLY A 8 14.44 -19.47 19.97
CA GLY A 8 13.84 -20.73 19.53
C GLY A 8 14.15 -21.04 18.07
N PRO A 9 14.16 -22.34 17.68
CA PRO A 9 14.40 -22.72 16.29
C PRO A 9 13.33 -22.10 15.39
N ILE A 10 13.77 -21.47 14.28
CA ILE A 10 12.88 -21.00 13.24
C ILE A 10 12.13 -22.20 12.69
N ARG A 11 10.83 -22.25 12.92
CA ARG A 11 9.98 -23.33 12.40
C ARG A 11 9.93 -23.29 10.87
N PRO A 12 9.92 -24.42 10.19
CA PRO A 12 9.77 -24.45 8.75
C PRO A 12 8.44 -23.77 8.35
N ILE A 13 8.54 -22.74 7.53
CA ILE A 13 7.40 -21.93 7.08
C ILE A 13 6.67 -22.72 6.00
N LYS A 14 5.42 -23.09 6.25
CA LYS A 14 4.58 -23.81 5.29
C LYS A 14 4.18 -22.94 4.07
N LYS A 15 4.02 -21.64 4.28
CA LYS A 15 3.70 -20.65 3.23
C LYS A 15 4.50 -19.39 3.51
N ARG A 16 5.26 -18.93 2.53
CA ARG A 16 5.95 -17.63 2.63
C ARG A 16 4.99 -16.55 2.16
N LEU A 17 4.80 -15.54 3.00
CA LEU A 17 4.10 -14.32 2.61
C LEU A 17 5.03 -13.52 1.69
N ARG A 18 4.51 -13.06 0.55
CA ARG A 18 5.33 -12.44 -0.50
C ARG A 18 4.74 -11.16 -1.06
N LYS A 19 3.48 -10.86 -0.74
CA LYS A 19 2.79 -9.69 -1.24
C LYS A 19 3.10 -8.47 -0.38
N LEU A 20 3.67 -7.45 -0.99
CA LEU A 20 3.72 -6.10 -0.44
C LEU A 20 2.49 -5.33 -0.92
N LEU A 21 1.84 -4.63 -0.01
CA LEU A 21 0.74 -3.74 -0.34
C LEU A 21 1.22 -2.30 -0.19
N VAL A 22 1.03 -1.48 -1.22
CA VAL A 22 1.32 -0.05 -1.18
C VAL A 22 0.07 0.75 -1.56
N VAL A 23 -0.17 1.83 -0.84
CA VAL A 23 -1.28 2.74 -1.14
C VAL A 23 -0.87 3.71 -2.23
N VAL A 24 -1.73 3.84 -3.23
CA VAL A 24 -1.57 4.77 -4.34
C VAL A 24 -2.55 5.92 -4.18
N ASP A 25 -2.02 7.11 -4.03
CA ASP A 25 -2.76 8.38 -4.06
C ASP A 25 -1.97 9.43 -4.85
N ASP A 26 -2.50 10.64 -4.97
CA ASP A 26 -1.85 11.72 -5.72
C ASP A 26 -0.71 12.42 -4.97
N SER A 27 -0.39 11.99 -3.74
CA SER A 27 0.63 12.63 -2.94
C SER A 27 2.05 12.37 -3.47
N PRO A 28 3.00 13.29 -3.27
CA PRO A 28 4.39 13.09 -3.65
C PRO A 28 5.04 11.89 -2.94
N GLU A 29 4.73 11.70 -1.66
CA GLU A 29 5.24 10.60 -0.84
C GLU A 29 4.74 9.23 -1.30
N SER A 30 3.52 9.15 -1.85
CA SER A 30 3.00 7.93 -2.45
C SER A 30 3.89 7.43 -3.59
N LYS A 31 4.39 8.32 -4.44
CA LYS A 31 5.28 7.96 -5.55
C LYS A 31 6.60 7.34 -5.08
N ILE A 32 7.16 7.87 -3.99
CA ILE A 32 8.36 7.33 -3.36
C ILE A 32 8.09 5.96 -2.74
N ALA A 33 6.97 5.82 -2.04
CA ALA A 33 6.55 4.56 -1.43
C ALA A 33 6.29 3.46 -2.47
N ILE A 34 5.65 3.79 -3.59
CA ILE A 34 5.41 2.86 -4.70
C ILE A 34 6.74 2.35 -5.27
N ARG A 35 7.70 3.24 -5.53
CA ARG A 35 9.02 2.85 -6.02
C ARG A 35 9.75 1.93 -5.05
N PHE A 36 9.74 2.27 -3.75
CA PHE A 36 10.33 1.43 -2.70
C PHE A 36 9.68 0.03 -2.65
N ALA A 37 8.35 -0.02 -2.62
CA ALA A 37 7.61 -1.29 -2.56
C ALA A 37 7.89 -2.17 -3.79
N ALA A 38 7.94 -1.58 -4.99
CA ALA A 38 8.23 -2.30 -6.22
C ALA A 38 9.66 -2.83 -6.26
N ALA A 39 10.63 -2.03 -5.87
CA ALA A 39 12.02 -2.45 -5.79
C ALA A 39 12.23 -3.59 -4.77
N ARG A 40 11.58 -3.49 -3.61
CA ARG A 40 11.60 -4.57 -2.59
C ARG A 40 10.92 -5.84 -3.10
N ALA A 41 9.76 -5.75 -3.74
CA ALA A 41 9.07 -6.89 -4.31
C ALA A 41 9.92 -7.61 -5.38
N ALA A 42 10.63 -6.85 -6.22
CA ALA A 42 11.52 -7.40 -7.23
C ALA A 42 12.68 -8.22 -6.64
N HIS A 43 13.16 -7.88 -5.44
CA HIS A 43 14.26 -8.59 -4.77
C HIS A 43 13.81 -9.77 -3.89
N ILE A 44 12.52 -9.90 -3.63
CA ILE A 44 11.95 -11.05 -2.91
C ILE A 44 11.68 -12.17 -3.92
N THR A 45 12.25 -13.34 -3.74
CA THR A 45 12.00 -14.49 -4.61
C THR A 45 10.51 -14.82 -4.68
N GLY A 46 9.90 -14.61 -5.86
CA GLY A 46 8.46 -14.71 -6.07
C GLY A 46 7.67 -13.63 -5.34
N GLY A 47 8.28 -12.46 -5.12
CA GLY A 47 7.62 -11.28 -4.55
C GLY A 47 6.54 -10.75 -5.47
N GLU A 48 5.45 -10.31 -4.86
CA GLU A 48 4.28 -9.74 -5.52
C GLU A 48 3.98 -8.37 -4.91
N LEU A 49 3.36 -7.50 -5.69
CA LEU A 49 2.99 -6.14 -5.27
C LEU A 49 1.50 -5.92 -5.50
N ILE A 50 0.84 -5.33 -4.53
CA ILE A 50 -0.54 -4.85 -4.63
C ILE A 50 -0.50 -3.32 -4.64
N LEU A 51 -1.09 -2.72 -5.67
CA LEU A 51 -1.40 -1.29 -5.72
C LEU A 51 -2.83 -1.10 -5.21
N PHE A 52 -2.96 -0.53 -4.03
CA PHE A 52 -4.26 -0.28 -3.40
C PHE A 52 -4.64 1.19 -3.56
N HIS A 53 -5.82 1.44 -4.09
CA HIS A 53 -6.40 2.77 -4.23
C HIS A 53 -7.81 2.81 -3.66
N CYS A 54 -8.12 3.82 -2.87
CA CYS A 54 -9.44 4.03 -2.30
C CYS A 54 -10.08 5.31 -2.86
N ILE A 55 -11.23 5.15 -3.48
CA ILE A 55 -12.04 6.25 -3.96
C ILE A 55 -12.95 6.70 -2.81
N ARG A 56 -12.73 7.92 -2.34
CA ARG A 56 -13.59 8.49 -1.31
C ARG A 56 -14.97 8.83 -1.86
N PRO A 57 -16.04 8.59 -1.10
CA PRO A 57 -17.37 9.03 -1.47
C PRO A 57 -17.36 10.56 -1.68
N GLY A 58 -17.83 11.00 -2.84
CA GLY A 58 -17.96 12.44 -3.09
C GLY A 58 -19.02 13.08 -2.19
N GLU A 59 -18.88 14.36 -1.90
CA GLU A 59 -19.84 15.13 -1.08
C GLU A 59 -21.22 15.34 -1.73
N PHE A 60 -21.43 14.77 -2.93
CA PHE A 60 -22.63 14.99 -3.76
C PHE A 60 -23.74 13.95 -3.53
N GLN A 61 -24.06 13.64 -2.28
CA GLN A 61 -25.09 12.64 -1.94
C GLN A 61 -26.52 13.05 -2.31
N HIS A 62 -26.77 14.27 -2.77
CA HIS A 62 -28.13 14.80 -3.00
C HIS A 62 -28.75 14.48 -4.37
N TRP A 63 -27.95 13.94 -5.31
CA TRP A 63 -28.41 13.63 -6.68
C TRP A 63 -27.90 12.25 -7.10
N VAL A 64 -28.73 11.24 -6.88
CA VAL A 64 -28.35 9.82 -7.08
C VAL A 64 -27.80 9.55 -8.49
N ALA A 65 -28.45 10.08 -9.53
CA ALA A 65 -28.00 9.86 -10.91
C ALA A 65 -26.66 10.56 -11.23
N VAL A 66 -26.38 11.69 -10.61
CA VAL A 66 -25.09 12.41 -10.76
C VAL A 66 -24.01 11.71 -9.95
N ALA A 67 -24.33 11.20 -8.77
CA ALA A 67 -23.41 10.46 -7.92
C ALA A 67 -22.94 9.16 -8.59
N ASP A 68 -23.83 8.41 -9.22
CA ASP A 68 -23.48 7.16 -9.93
C ASP A 68 -22.54 7.44 -11.10
N ARG A 69 -22.82 8.47 -11.90
CA ARG A 69 -21.94 8.85 -13.01
C ARG A 69 -20.57 9.32 -12.54
N MET A 70 -20.52 10.12 -11.49
CA MET A 70 -19.25 10.57 -10.91
C MET A 70 -18.43 9.41 -10.34
N ARG A 71 -19.10 8.39 -9.76
CA ARG A 71 -18.44 7.18 -9.30
C ARG A 71 -17.84 6.39 -10.47
N GLU A 72 -18.58 6.21 -11.55
CA GLU A 72 -18.08 5.53 -12.76
C GLU A 72 -16.86 6.27 -13.35
N GLU A 73 -16.95 7.60 -13.49
CA GLU A 73 -15.82 8.42 -13.96
C GLU A 73 -14.60 8.30 -13.03
N ALA A 74 -14.79 8.33 -11.72
CA ALA A 74 -13.71 8.17 -10.74
C ALA A 74 -13.06 6.78 -10.81
N HIS A 75 -13.84 5.72 -11.03
CA HIS A 75 -13.32 4.37 -11.25
C HIS A 75 -12.51 4.27 -12.53
N GLU A 76 -12.99 4.81 -13.65
CA GLU A 76 -12.27 4.83 -14.92
C GLU A 76 -10.95 5.59 -14.83
N GLU A 77 -10.95 6.73 -14.16
CA GLU A 77 -9.73 7.52 -13.89
C GLU A 77 -8.74 6.74 -13.02
N ALA A 78 -9.21 6.11 -11.94
CA ALA A 78 -8.39 5.29 -11.06
C ALA A 78 -7.79 4.09 -11.79
N GLU A 79 -8.58 3.37 -12.58
CA GLU A 79 -8.09 2.25 -13.39
C GLU A 79 -7.01 2.69 -14.38
N THR A 80 -7.20 3.81 -15.06
CA THR A 80 -6.24 4.36 -16.01
C THR A 80 -4.94 4.71 -15.31
N LEU A 81 -5.02 5.45 -14.19
CA LEU A 81 -3.85 5.83 -13.40
C LEU A 81 -3.07 4.60 -12.91
N LEU A 82 -3.76 3.62 -12.34
CA LEU A 82 -3.11 2.44 -11.77
C LEU A 82 -2.49 1.54 -12.84
N LYS A 83 -3.11 1.44 -14.03
CA LYS A 83 -2.52 0.74 -15.18
C LYS A 83 -1.24 1.43 -15.65
N GLU A 84 -1.22 2.75 -15.74
CA GLU A 84 -0.01 3.50 -16.08
C GLU A 84 1.11 3.29 -15.04
N VAL A 85 0.77 3.29 -13.77
CA VAL A 85 1.73 3.00 -12.69
C VAL A 85 2.26 1.57 -12.83
N ALA A 86 1.38 0.59 -13.03
CA ALA A 86 1.76 -0.81 -13.20
C ALA A 86 2.70 -1.02 -14.41
N ASP A 87 2.41 -0.40 -15.54
CA ASP A 87 3.24 -0.49 -16.75
C ASP A 87 4.64 0.12 -16.52
N ARG A 88 4.71 1.25 -15.82
CA ARG A 88 5.99 1.87 -15.44
C ARG A 88 6.79 0.98 -14.51
N LEU A 89 6.16 0.36 -13.52
CA LEU A 89 6.82 -0.56 -12.59
C LEU A 89 7.31 -1.82 -13.29
N ASN A 90 6.53 -2.37 -14.20
CA ASN A 90 6.95 -3.49 -15.02
C ASN A 90 8.20 -3.16 -15.84
N SER A 91 8.21 -1.99 -16.48
CA SER A 91 9.37 -1.51 -17.24
C SER A 91 10.58 -1.21 -16.37
N TYR A 92 10.36 -0.73 -15.14
CA TYR A 92 11.42 -0.35 -14.20
C TYR A 92 12.11 -1.56 -13.53
N CYS A 93 11.32 -2.51 -13.02
CA CYS A 93 11.85 -3.61 -12.22
C CYS A 93 11.24 -4.99 -12.54
N GLY A 94 10.43 -5.10 -13.59
CA GLY A 94 9.82 -6.35 -14.02
C GLY A 94 8.68 -6.85 -13.14
N VAL A 95 8.22 -6.06 -12.18
CA VAL A 95 7.08 -6.40 -11.31
C VAL A 95 5.78 -6.06 -12.01
N SER A 96 4.85 -7.02 -12.04
CA SER A 96 3.49 -6.83 -12.53
C SER A 96 2.54 -6.81 -11.32
N PRO A 97 2.14 -5.62 -10.84
CA PRO A 97 1.34 -5.54 -9.63
C PRO A 97 -0.11 -5.94 -9.86
N GLU A 98 -0.73 -6.46 -8.81
CA GLU A 98 -2.18 -6.57 -8.68
C GLU A 98 -2.77 -5.18 -8.39
N ILE A 99 -3.87 -4.84 -9.05
CA ILE A 99 -4.58 -3.56 -8.85
C ILE A 99 -5.83 -3.82 -8.04
N VAL A 100 -5.98 -3.07 -6.94
CA VAL A 100 -7.15 -3.11 -6.05
C VAL A 100 -7.72 -1.71 -5.90
N ILE A 101 -8.96 -1.53 -6.32
CA ILE A 101 -9.71 -0.27 -6.19
C ILE A 101 -10.94 -0.55 -5.34
N VAL A 102 -11.12 0.26 -4.30
CA VAL A 102 -12.27 0.18 -3.39
C VAL A 102 -12.92 1.55 -3.22
N ASP A 103 -14.18 1.56 -2.83
CA ASP A 103 -14.92 2.78 -2.47
C ASP A 103 -15.11 2.83 -0.96
N GLY A 104 -14.85 3.96 -0.34
CA GLY A 104 -15.11 4.16 1.10
C GLY A 104 -14.10 5.06 1.80
N GLU A 105 -14.03 4.94 3.11
CA GLU A 105 -13.04 5.63 3.92
C GLU A 105 -11.70 4.87 3.88
N PRO A 106 -10.60 5.51 3.43
CA PRO A 106 -9.33 4.83 3.17
C PRO A 106 -8.80 4.01 4.35
N GLN A 107 -8.93 4.51 5.57
CA GLN A 107 -8.44 3.81 6.77
C GLN A 107 -9.21 2.51 7.00
N GLU A 108 -10.53 2.57 6.92
CA GLU A 108 -11.43 1.43 7.16
C GLU A 108 -11.30 0.38 6.05
N GLU A 109 -11.32 0.82 4.80
CA GLU A 109 -11.25 -0.07 3.64
C GLU A 109 -9.88 -0.76 3.53
N LEU A 110 -8.80 -0.04 3.80
CA LEU A 110 -7.47 -0.62 3.79
C LEU A 110 -7.29 -1.65 4.91
N GLN A 111 -7.75 -1.35 6.12
CA GLN A 111 -7.72 -2.30 7.23
C GLN A 111 -8.56 -3.54 6.94
N ALA A 112 -9.79 -3.36 6.45
CA ALA A 112 -10.67 -4.47 6.07
C ALA A 112 -10.04 -5.35 4.99
N TYR A 113 -9.44 -4.74 3.98
CA TYR A 113 -8.74 -5.48 2.93
C TYR A 113 -7.58 -6.29 3.48
N ILE A 114 -6.69 -5.69 4.28
CA ILE A 114 -5.55 -6.39 4.88
C ILE A 114 -6.02 -7.57 5.74
N LEU A 115 -7.05 -7.39 6.57
CA LEU A 115 -7.61 -8.45 7.42
C LEU A 115 -8.27 -9.57 6.63
N SER A 116 -8.74 -9.30 5.40
CA SER A 116 -9.34 -10.31 4.52
C SER A 116 -8.31 -11.18 3.79
N GLN A 117 -7.04 -10.76 3.77
CA GLN A 117 -5.96 -11.46 3.06
C GLN A 117 -5.11 -12.28 4.03
N ASP A 118 -4.61 -13.41 3.57
CA ASP A 118 -3.75 -14.31 4.37
C ASP A 118 -2.30 -14.37 3.87
N ASP A 119 -1.94 -13.54 2.89
CA ASP A 119 -0.66 -13.61 2.19
C ASP A 119 0.08 -12.27 2.05
N ILE A 120 -0.39 -11.23 2.76
CA ILE A 120 0.28 -9.93 2.81
C ILE A 120 1.50 -10.00 3.74
N PHE A 121 2.67 -9.71 3.17
CA PHE A 121 3.93 -9.63 3.89
C PHE A 121 4.09 -8.32 4.66
N GLY A 122 3.59 -7.21 4.12
CA GLY A 122 3.70 -5.90 4.75
C GLY A 122 2.92 -4.82 4.02
N LEU A 123 2.54 -3.81 4.79
CA LEU A 123 1.94 -2.57 4.30
C LEU A 123 3.03 -1.51 4.14
N VAL A 124 3.09 -0.85 2.99
CA VAL A 124 4.01 0.24 2.70
C VAL A 124 3.23 1.55 2.57
N LEU A 125 3.58 2.54 3.35
CA LEU A 125 2.96 3.87 3.34
C LEU A 125 4.02 4.94 3.10
N GLY A 126 3.70 5.92 2.26
CA GLY A 126 4.47 7.15 2.15
C GLY A 126 4.15 8.08 3.33
N ALA A 127 5.17 8.60 3.96
CA ALA A 127 5.01 9.59 5.03
C ALA A 127 5.26 10.99 4.49
N GLY A 128 4.26 11.87 4.66
CA GLY A 128 4.35 13.28 4.28
C GLY A 128 5.45 14.02 5.04
N VAL A 129 5.82 15.17 4.54
CA VAL A 129 6.88 16.00 5.08
C VAL A 129 6.34 17.10 6.00
N GLN A 130 7.22 17.82 6.68
CA GLN A 130 6.89 19.00 7.50
C GLN A 130 6.00 18.75 8.73
N GLY A 131 6.07 17.53 9.30
CA GLY A 131 5.33 17.18 10.50
C GLY A 131 3.88 16.75 10.25
N GLU A 132 3.49 16.60 9.00
CA GLU A 132 2.18 16.09 8.59
C GLU A 132 2.33 14.75 7.87
N PRO A 133 2.52 13.63 8.62
CA PRO A 133 2.82 12.34 8.01
C PRO A 133 1.66 11.77 7.16
N GLY A 134 0.47 12.24 7.38
CA GLY A 134 -0.73 11.86 6.64
C GLY A 134 -1.68 10.94 7.42
N PRO A 135 -2.96 10.96 7.08
CA PRO A 135 -4.03 10.31 7.86
C PRO A 135 -3.89 8.78 7.94
N LEU A 136 -3.36 8.13 6.90
CA LEU A 136 -3.11 6.69 6.94
C LEU A 136 -1.92 6.35 7.84
N VAL A 137 -0.86 7.16 7.80
CA VAL A 137 0.30 6.99 8.68
C VAL A 137 -0.14 7.14 10.14
N ASP A 138 -0.87 8.20 10.48
CA ASP A 138 -1.38 8.44 11.83
C ASP A 138 -2.27 7.28 12.33
N TYR A 139 -3.16 6.79 11.48
CA TYR A 139 -4.06 5.70 11.80
C TYR A 139 -3.30 4.38 12.06
N PHE A 140 -2.42 3.99 11.14
CA PHE A 140 -1.73 2.68 11.20
C PHE A 140 -0.48 2.67 12.08
N THR A 141 0.00 3.81 12.56
CA THR A 141 1.07 3.88 13.57
C THR A 141 0.54 4.19 14.99
N GLY A 142 -0.73 4.51 15.10
CA GLY A 142 -1.42 4.75 16.36
C GLY A 142 -1.90 3.45 17.01
N ALA A 143 -3.12 3.47 17.54
CA ALA A 143 -3.70 2.35 18.27
C ALA A 143 -3.93 1.09 17.40
N GLU A 144 -4.15 1.27 16.12
CA GLU A 144 -4.51 0.18 15.22
C GLU A 144 -3.33 -0.71 14.80
N ILE A 145 -2.09 -0.27 14.99
CA ILE A 145 -0.91 -1.06 14.60
C ILE A 145 -0.87 -2.44 15.29
N GLY A 146 -1.35 -2.53 16.52
CA GLY A 146 -1.42 -3.80 17.24
C GLY A 146 -2.43 -4.80 16.69
N ASN A 147 -3.35 -4.34 15.85
CA ASN A 147 -4.43 -5.15 15.27
C ASN A 147 -4.12 -5.62 13.84
N LEU A 148 -3.00 -5.18 13.26
CA LEU A 148 -2.62 -5.58 11.90
C LEU A 148 -1.90 -6.95 11.91
N PRO A 149 -2.17 -7.80 10.91
CA PRO A 149 -1.51 -9.10 10.77
C PRO A 149 -0.13 -9.02 10.11
N CYS A 150 0.33 -7.82 9.72
CA CYS A 150 1.58 -7.61 9.02
C CYS A 150 2.28 -6.33 9.51
N PRO A 151 3.61 -6.23 9.32
CA PRO A 151 4.34 -5.01 9.64
C PRO A 151 3.96 -3.84 8.72
N VAL A 152 4.14 -2.62 9.23
CA VAL A 152 3.98 -1.38 8.47
C VAL A 152 5.37 -0.79 8.21
N MET A 153 5.65 -0.51 6.94
CA MET A 153 6.88 0.16 6.49
C MET A 153 6.55 1.58 6.09
N LEU A 154 7.16 2.54 6.77
CA LEU A 154 7.01 3.96 6.47
C LEU A 154 8.17 4.44 5.61
N VAL A 155 7.84 5.03 4.46
CA VAL A 155 8.83 5.58 3.53
C VAL A 155 8.76 7.10 3.59
N PRO A 156 9.80 7.79 4.09
CA PRO A 156 9.80 9.24 4.14
C PRO A 156 9.68 9.87 2.74
N GLY A 157 8.74 10.80 2.58
CA GLY A 157 8.52 11.50 1.31
C GLY A 157 9.68 12.40 0.87
N THR A 158 10.65 12.63 1.76
CA THR A 158 11.91 13.37 1.46
C THR A 158 12.97 12.51 0.78
N MET A 159 12.78 11.19 0.70
CA MET A 159 13.74 10.31 0.05
C MET A 159 13.82 10.57 -1.45
N THR A 160 15.01 10.46 -1.99
CA THR A 160 15.22 10.48 -3.45
C THR A 160 15.08 9.08 -4.04
N TYR A 161 14.82 8.99 -5.33
CA TYR A 161 14.77 7.70 -6.03
C TYR A 161 16.08 6.92 -5.92
N GLU A 162 17.22 7.62 -5.95
CA GLU A 162 18.54 6.99 -5.78
C GLU A 162 18.70 6.36 -4.40
N GLN A 163 18.24 7.04 -3.34
CA GLN A 163 18.24 6.49 -1.99
C GLN A 163 17.35 5.25 -1.89
N VAL A 164 16.15 5.31 -2.47
CA VAL A 164 15.23 4.18 -2.51
C VAL A 164 15.85 2.98 -3.20
N ASP A 165 16.43 3.19 -4.39
CA ASP A 165 17.04 2.13 -5.20
C ASP A 165 18.25 1.49 -4.48
N SER A 166 18.97 2.26 -3.66
CA SER A 166 20.11 1.74 -2.88
C SER A 166 19.72 0.88 -1.68
N MET A 167 18.45 0.96 -1.24
CA MET A 167 17.92 0.21 -0.08
C MET A 167 17.12 -1.04 -0.49
N ALA A 168 16.83 -1.19 -1.75
CA ALA A 168 15.96 -2.24 -2.26
C ALA A 168 16.69 -3.60 -2.43
#